data_c6c3a2758431952a283c17daf8ebd699
#
_entry.id   c6c3a2758431952a283c17daf8ebd699
#
_cell.length_a   1.000
_cell.length_b   1.000
_cell.length_c   1.000
_cell.angle_alpha   90.00
_cell.angle_beta   90.00
_cell.angle_gamma   90.00
#
_symmetry.space_group_name_H-M   'P 1'
#
loop_
_entity.id
_entity.type
_entity.pdbx_description
1 polymer ?
#
loop_
_entity_poly.entity_id
_entity_poly.type
_entity_poly.pdbx_seq_one_letter_code
_entity_poly.pdbx_strand_id
1 'polypeptide(L)'
;MEQLRAAVQFGADAVYLAADRFGMRARAANFRLDEIPAAVAFAHDHGVKVHVTCNILMHPGDIDELPAFFRAMDAAGVDAFIIGDLGAFAVAGEVAPRVERHVSTQASVANAAAARVWHSLGASRVVCAREMSLADIARLRQDAPPDLEIEAFAHGAMCMAVSGPVPHQQLSHRPLGQARAIGTQPLPLELPARHR
;
A
#
# COMPACT_ATOMS: atom_id res chain seq x y z
N MET A 1 10.18 16.95 1.67
CA MET A 1 9.77 18.19 0.95
C MET A 1 10.43 18.37 -0.41
N GLU A 2 11.75 18.18 -0.57
CA GLU A 2 12.45 18.39 -1.86
C GLU A 2 11.87 17.53 -2.99
N GLN A 3 11.69 16.23 -2.77
CA GLN A 3 11.10 15.32 -3.76
C GLN A 3 9.64 15.66 -4.10
N LEU A 4 8.86 16.13 -3.13
CA LEU A 4 7.50 16.60 -3.36
C LEU A 4 7.50 17.81 -4.30
N ARG A 5 8.37 18.80 -4.03
CA ARG A 5 8.52 19.98 -4.89
C ARG A 5 8.91 19.61 -6.31
N ALA A 6 9.87 18.66 -6.45
CA ALA A 6 10.27 18.17 -7.76
C ALA A 6 9.11 17.50 -8.50
N ALA A 7 8.35 16.60 -7.85
CA ALA A 7 7.20 15.94 -8.47
C ALA A 7 6.15 16.94 -8.98
N VAL A 8 5.81 17.93 -8.15
CA VAL A 8 4.89 19.03 -8.54
C VAL A 8 5.43 19.83 -9.72
N GLN A 9 6.71 20.19 -9.68
CA GLN A 9 7.36 20.94 -10.76
C GLN A 9 7.38 20.18 -12.09
N PHE A 10 7.47 18.85 -12.05
CA PHE A 10 7.42 18.01 -13.25
C PHE A 10 6.00 17.61 -13.66
N GLY A 11 4.95 18.20 -13.07
CA GLY A 11 3.58 18.10 -13.54
C GLY A 11 2.86 16.84 -13.04
N ALA A 12 3.13 16.40 -11.82
CA ALA A 12 2.36 15.34 -11.21
C ALA A 12 0.92 15.80 -10.93
N ASP A 13 -0.08 14.97 -11.26
CA ASP A 13 -1.48 15.17 -10.88
C ASP A 13 -1.76 14.67 -9.45
N ALA A 14 -0.97 13.70 -8.99
CA ALA A 14 -1.02 13.18 -7.64
C ALA A 14 0.39 12.73 -7.19
N VAL A 15 0.62 12.81 -5.89
CA VAL A 15 1.83 12.28 -5.26
C VAL A 15 1.46 11.29 -4.18
N TYR A 16 2.23 10.21 -4.06
CA TYR A 16 2.14 9.39 -2.87
C TYR A 16 3.36 9.63 -1.98
N LEU A 17 3.10 9.72 -0.70
CA LEU A 17 4.12 9.89 0.32
C LEU A 17 3.91 8.90 1.46
N ALA A 18 4.97 8.64 2.20
CA ALA A 18 4.93 7.83 3.40
C ALA A 18 5.14 8.71 4.62
N ALA A 19 4.33 8.50 5.64
CA ALA A 19 4.64 8.98 6.98
C ALA A 19 5.76 8.11 7.59
N ASP A 20 6.28 8.52 8.72
CA ASP A 20 7.28 7.79 9.51
C ASP A 20 6.75 6.45 10.05
N ARG A 21 5.43 6.19 9.93
CA ARG A 21 4.74 4.96 10.34
C ARG A 21 3.94 4.37 9.19
N PHE A 22 3.72 3.06 9.23
CA PHE A 22 2.87 2.26 8.34
C PHE A 22 3.24 2.23 6.86
N GLY A 23 4.28 2.95 6.43
CA GLY A 23 4.82 2.91 5.07
C GLY A 23 5.96 1.90 4.92
N MET A 24 5.98 1.13 3.82
CA MET A 24 7.00 0.10 3.58
C MET A 24 8.43 0.64 3.47
N ARG A 25 8.65 1.90 3.11
CA ARG A 25 9.97 2.49 2.91
C ARG A 25 10.52 3.12 4.18
N ALA A 26 10.65 2.36 5.26
CA ALA A 26 11.13 2.85 6.56
C ALA A 26 12.53 3.50 6.53
N ARG A 27 13.36 3.22 5.50
CA ARG A 27 14.70 3.82 5.33
C ARG A 27 14.71 5.06 4.44
N ALA A 28 13.60 5.43 3.82
CA ALA A 28 13.49 6.69 3.08
C ALA A 28 13.31 7.85 4.08
N ALA A 29 13.61 9.07 3.63
CA ALA A 29 13.27 10.28 4.36
C ALA A 29 11.75 10.48 4.32
N ASN A 30 11.03 9.73 5.17
CA ASN A 30 9.58 9.81 5.30
C ASN A 30 9.19 11.12 5.99
N PHE A 31 7.98 11.57 5.76
CA PHE A 31 7.43 12.72 6.45
C PHE A 31 7.09 12.34 7.90
N ARG A 32 7.44 13.21 8.84
CA ARG A 32 6.91 13.14 10.20
C ARG A 32 5.42 13.48 10.18
N LEU A 33 4.67 12.98 11.15
CA LEU A 33 3.23 13.26 11.21
C LEU A 33 2.92 14.76 11.26
N ASP A 34 3.76 15.56 11.94
CA ASP A 34 3.62 17.01 12.05
C ASP A 34 3.98 17.76 10.77
N GLU A 35 4.66 17.13 9.80
CA GLU A 35 5.01 17.70 8.50
C GLU A 35 3.93 17.46 7.41
N ILE A 36 3.06 16.46 7.61
CA ILE A 36 2.04 16.08 6.62
C ILE A 36 1.10 17.26 6.27
N PRO A 37 0.56 18.02 7.23
CA PRO A 37 -0.33 19.15 6.88
C PRO A 37 0.32 20.18 5.96
N ALA A 38 1.61 20.48 6.18
CA ALA A 38 2.35 21.41 5.33
C ALA A 38 2.62 20.82 3.92
N ALA A 39 2.87 19.50 3.83
CA ALA A 39 3.06 18.82 2.56
C ALA A 39 1.75 18.78 1.75
N VAL A 40 0.62 18.51 2.40
CA VAL A 40 -0.72 18.53 1.78
C VAL A 40 -1.06 19.91 1.27
N ALA A 41 -0.94 20.94 2.12
CA ALA A 41 -1.21 22.31 1.73
C ALA A 41 -0.39 22.73 0.50
N PHE A 42 0.91 22.46 0.52
CA PHE A 42 1.79 22.74 -0.62
C PHE A 42 1.33 22.03 -1.91
N ALA A 43 0.96 20.75 -1.86
CA ALA A 43 0.49 20.02 -3.03
C ALA A 43 -0.84 20.57 -3.54
N HIS A 44 -1.79 20.82 -2.66
CA HIS A 44 -3.12 21.36 -3.00
C HIS A 44 -3.05 22.76 -3.58
N ASP A 45 -2.16 23.63 -3.11
CA ASP A 45 -1.92 24.96 -3.69
C ASP A 45 -1.47 24.88 -5.17
N HIS A 46 -0.97 23.73 -5.60
CA HIS A 46 -0.57 23.45 -6.99
C HIS A 46 -1.55 22.52 -7.73
N GLY A 47 -2.70 22.20 -7.13
CA GLY A 47 -3.71 21.32 -7.73
C GLY A 47 -3.34 19.83 -7.73
N VAL A 48 -2.36 19.41 -6.91
CA VAL A 48 -1.84 18.04 -6.85
C VAL A 48 -2.44 17.30 -5.67
N LYS A 49 -3.01 16.11 -5.90
CA LYS A 49 -3.56 15.24 -4.84
C LYS A 49 -2.45 14.57 -4.03
N VAL A 50 -2.74 14.28 -2.76
CA VAL A 50 -1.81 13.62 -1.84
C VAL A 50 -2.38 12.28 -1.38
N HIS A 51 -1.67 11.19 -1.71
CA HIS A 51 -2.02 9.84 -1.29
C HIS A 51 -1.00 9.36 -0.24
N VAL A 52 -1.46 8.90 0.91
CA VAL A 52 -0.59 8.40 1.99
C VAL A 52 -0.53 6.89 1.98
N THR A 53 0.70 6.35 1.96
CA THR A 53 0.90 4.90 1.98
C THR A 53 0.76 4.33 3.40
N CYS A 54 -0.09 3.30 3.53
CA CYS A 54 -0.32 2.52 4.73
C CYS A 54 -0.31 1.03 4.36
N ASN A 55 0.84 0.55 3.91
CA ASN A 55 0.96 -0.69 3.14
C ASN A 55 1.99 -1.70 3.68
N ILE A 56 2.37 -1.58 4.94
CA ILE A 56 3.14 -2.63 5.64
C ILE A 56 2.24 -3.84 5.93
N LEU A 57 2.85 -4.96 6.29
CA LEU A 57 2.13 -6.06 6.93
C LEU A 57 1.76 -5.63 8.34
N MET A 58 0.45 -5.59 8.64
CA MET A 58 -0.06 -5.13 9.93
C MET A 58 -0.01 -6.24 10.98
N HIS A 59 0.57 -5.93 12.12
CA HIS A 59 0.49 -6.75 13.32
C HIS A 59 -0.60 -6.21 14.27
N PRO A 60 -1.07 -7.00 15.27
CA PRO A 60 -2.13 -6.56 16.17
C PRO A 60 -1.88 -5.19 16.80
N GLY A 61 -0.65 -4.91 17.26
CA GLY A 61 -0.29 -3.60 17.83
C GLY A 61 -0.35 -2.44 16.83
N ASP A 62 -0.13 -2.72 15.54
CA ASP A 62 -0.27 -1.70 14.49
C ASP A 62 -1.74 -1.33 14.30
N ILE A 63 -2.64 -2.32 14.32
CA ILE A 63 -4.10 -2.13 14.17
C ILE A 63 -4.65 -1.23 15.28
N ASP A 64 -4.18 -1.36 16.51
CA ASP A 64 -4.61 -0.55 17.65
C ASP A 64 -4.31 0.95 17.47
N GLU A 65 -3.25 1.26 16.72
CA GLU A 65 -2.80 2.63 16.50
C GLU A 65 -3.39 3.28 15.22
N LEU A 66 -3.89 2.47 14.28
CA LEU A 66 -4.44 2.95 13.01
C LEU A 66 -5.57 3.97 13.15
N PRO A 67 -6.54 3.84 14.08
CA PRO A 67 -7.62 4.80 14.19
C PRO A 67 -7.15 6.24 14.45
N ALA A 68 -6.13 6.40 15.29
CA ALA A 68 -5.55 7.71 15.58
C ALA A 68 -4.79 8.26 14.36
N PHE A 69 -4.03 7.40 13.67
CA PHE A 69 -3.30 7.75 12.47
C PHE A 69 -4.23 8.21 11.34
N PHE A 70 -5.26 7.42 11.00
CA PHE A 70 -6.17 7.78 9.91
C PHE A 70 -6.97 9.06 10.19
N ARG A 71 -7.41 9.28 11.45
CA ARG A 71 -8.04 10.55 11.82
C ARG A 71 -7.11 11.74 11.68
N ALA A 72 -5.84 11.59 12.04
CA ALA A 72 -4.85 12.66 11.87
C ALA A 72 -4.61 12.98 10.38
N MET A 73 -4.56 11.97 9.53
CA MET A 73 -4.41 12.14 8.07
C MET A 73 -5.65 12.78 7.44
N ASP A 74 -6.87 12.37 7.84
CA ASP A 74 -8.13 12.99 7.40
C ASP A 74 -8.18 14.47 7.82
N ALA A 75 -7.79 14.77 9.05
CA ALA A 75 -7.71 16.16 9.54
C ALA A 75 -6.66 17.00 8.80
N ALA A 76 -5.58 16.38 8.33
CA ALA A 76 -4.56 17.02 7.48
C ALA A 76 -5.02 17.26 6.03
N GLY A 77 -6.17 16.71 5.62
CA GLY A 77 -6.72 16.88 4.27
C GLY A 77 -6.11 15.94 3.22
N VAL A 78 -5.63 14.77 3.62
CA VAL A 78 -5.12 13.75 2.69
C VAL A 78 -6.25 13.26 1.78
N ASP A 79 -5.99 13.11 0.48
CA ASP A 79 -7.01 12.73 -0.52
C ASP A 79 -7.27 11.22 -0.53
N ALA A 80 -6.25 10.41 -0.35
CA ALA A 80 -6.39 8.95 -0.37
C ALA A 80 -5.38 8.22 0.52
N PHE A 81 -5.77 7.02 0.96
CA PHE A 81 -4.87 6.04 1.57
C PHE A 81 -4.55 4.93 0.59
N ILE A 82 -3.28 4.52 0.48
CA ILE A 82 -2.84 3.34 -0.28
C ILE A 82 -2.58 2.22 0.72
N ILE A 83 -3.51 1.25 0.80
CA ILE A 83 -3.58 0.25 1.86
C ILE A 83 -3.37 -1.16 1.31
N GLY A 84 -2.51 -1.95 1.95
CA GLY A 84 -2.22 -3.33 1.56
C GLY A 84 -2.93 -4.40 2.41
N ASP A 85 -3.33 -4.04 3.63
CA ASP A 85 -3.94 -4.93 4.61
C ASP A 85 -5.46 -4.74 4.69
N LEU A 86 -6.22 -5.84 4.72
CA LEU A 86 -7.68 -5.79 4.71
C LEU A 86 -8.26 -5.22 6.03
N GLY A 87 -7.61 -5.52 7.16
CA GLY A 87 -8.01 -4.99 8.47
C GLY A 87 -7.82 -3.47 8.52
N ALA A 88 -6.63 -2.99 8.07
CA ALA A 88 -6.37 -1.56 7.97
C ALA A 88 -7.34 -0.86 7.00
N PHE A 89 -7.73 -1.53 5.92
CA PHE A 89 -8.70 -1.02 4.95
C PHE A 89 -10.09 -0.83 5.57
N ALA A 90 -10.54 -1.78 6.39
CA ALA A 90 -11.80 -1.68 7.12
C ALA A 90 -11.76 -0.54 8.14
N VAL A 91 -10.70 -0.46 8.96
CA VAL A 91 -10.51 0.61 9.96
C VAL A 91 -10.51 2.00 9.30
N ALA A 92 -9.82 2.16 8.17
CA ALA A 92 -9.81 3.44 7.44
C ALA A 92 -11.23 3.85 7.01
N GLY A 93 -12.05 2.89 6.53
CA GLY A 93 -13.43 3.16 6.15
C GLY A 93 -14.33 3.59 7.31
N GLU A 94 -14.06 3.10 8.52
CA GLU A 94 -14.83 3.44 9.71
C GLU A 94 -14.47 4.82 10.27
N VAL A 95 -13.15 5.15 10.31
CA VAL A 95 -12.67 6.33 11.06
C VAL A 95 -12.36 7.54 10.20
N ALA A 96 -12.17 7.36 8.89
CA ALA A 96 -11.89 8.40 7.91
C ALA A 96 -12.67 8.17 6.59
N PRO A 97 -14.01 8.12 6.63
CA PRO A 97 -14.85 7.72 5.49
C PRO A 97 -14.81 8.70 4.32
N ARG A 98 -14.30 9.91 4.51
CA ARG A 98 -14.17 10.93 3.46
C ARG A 98 -12.93 10.76 2.61
N VAL A 99 -11.91 10.08 3.13
CA VAL A 99 -10.64 9.84 2.44
C VAL A 99 -10.79 8.62 1.53
N GLU A 100 -10.42 8.75 0.27
CA GLU A 100 -10.47 7.63 -0.68
C GLU A 100 -9.58 6.47 -0.21
N ARG A 101 -9.99 5.24 -0.52
CA ARG A 101 -9.22 4.04 -0.19
C ARG A 101 -8.77 3.35 -1.46
N HIS A 102 -7.47 3.41 -1.70
CA HIS A 102 -6.78 2.76 -2.82
C HIS A 102 -6.14 1.45 -2.34
N VAL A 103 -6.36 0.38 -3.09
CA VAL A 103 -5.75 -0.92 -2.79
C VAL A 103 -4.32 -0.93 -3.28
N SER A 104 -3.37 -1.12 -2.36
CA SER A 104 -1.94 -1.20 -2.69
C SER A 104 -1.62 -2.42 -3.55
N THR A 105 -0.58 -2.33 -4.37
CA THR A 105 0.02 -3.49 -5.07
C THR A 105 0.40 -4.63 -4.12
N GLN A 106 0.59 -4.35 -2.83
CA GLN A 106 0.87 -5.35 -1.80
C GLN A 106 -0.30 -6.32 -1.55
N ALA A 107 -1.51 -5.96 -1.96
CA ALA A 107 -2.67 -6.86 -1.95
C ALA A 107 -2.69 -7.83 -3.15
N SER A 108 -1.69 -7.77 -4.04
CA SER A 108 -1.50 -8.68 -5.17
C SER A 108 -2.72 -8.82 -6.09
N VAL A 109 -3.41 -7.72 -6.37
CA VAL A 109 -4.60 -7.76 -7.24
C VAL A 109 -4.14 -7.93 -8.69
N ALA A 110 -4.47 -9.10 -9.26
CA ALA A 110 -4.08 -9.51 -10.61
C ALA A 110 -5.26 -9.94 -11.49
N ASN A 111 -6.50 -9.77 -11.04
CA ASN A 111 -7.69 -10.17 -11.79
C ASN A 111 -8.94 -9.37 -11.38
N ALA A 112 -9.92 -9.32 -12.25
CA ALA A 112 -11.14 -8.56 -12.02
C ALA A 112 -12.03 -9.13 -10.89
N ALA A 113 -11.94 -10.42 -10.56
CA ALA A 113 -12.70 -10.98 -9.47
C ALA A 113 -12.22 -10.41 -8.12
N ALA A 114 -10.90 -10.35 -7.90
CA ALA A 114 -10.31 -9.70 -6.73
C ALA A 114 -10.61 -8.19 -6.70
N ALA A 115 -10.52 -7.52 -7.85
CA ALA A 115 -10.83 -6.09 -7.96
C ALA A 115 -12.30 -5.79 -7.58
N ARG A 116 -13.26 -6.63 -8.01
CA ARG A 116 -14.67 -6.50 -7.61
C ARG A 116 -14.90 -6.67 -6.12
N VAL A 117 -14.18 -7.59 -5.47
CA VAL A 117 -14.28 -7.75 -4.01
C VAL A 117 -13.80 -6.48 -3.30
N TRP A 118 -12.64 -5.97 -3.67
CA TRP A 118 -12.13 -4.72 -3.08
C TRP A 118 -13.08 -3.54 -3.32
N HIS A 119 -13.63 -3.43 -4.54
CA HIS A 119 -14.62 -2.41 -4.85
C HIS A 119 -15.86 -2.54 -3.96
N SER A 120 -16.38 -3.76 -3.75
CA SER A 120 -17.54 -3.99 -2.86
C SER A 120 -17.28 -3.62 -1.40
N LEU A 121 -16.00 -3.60 -0.99
CA LEU A 121 -15.56 -3.12 0.31
C LEU A 121 -15.34 -1.58 0.34
N GLY A 122 -15.55 -0.90 -0.78
CA GLY A 122 -15.46 0.55 -0.91
C GLY A 122 -14.10 1.07 -1.39
N ALA A 123 -13.33 0.26 -2.12
CA ALA A 123 -12.15 0.76 -2.81
C ALA A 123 -12.56 1.61 -4.02
N SER A 124 -11.96 2.80 -4.15
CA SER A 124 -12.12 3.67 -5.32
C SER A 124 -11.08 3.37 -6.40
N ARG A 125 -9.91 2.81 -6.02
CA ARG A 125 -8.81 2.47 -6.92
C ARG A 125 -8.11 1.18 -6.50
N VAL A 126 -7.59 0.47 -7.50
CA VAL A 126 -6.72 -0.70 -7.31
C VAL A 126 -5.40 -0.47 -8.04
N VAL A 127 -4.28 -0.61 -7.32
CA VAL A 127 -2.95 -0.65 -7.91
C VAL A 127 -2.63 -2.09 -8.30
N CYS A 128 -2.48 -2.35 -9.60
CA CYS A 128 -2.23 -3.68 -10.15
C CYS A 128 -0.97 -4.34 -9.56
N ALA A 129 -0.98 -5.66 -9.49
CA ALA A 129 0.23 -6.44 -9.27
C ALA A 129 1.25 -6.15 -10.40
N ARG A 130 2.52 -6.05 -10.04
CA ARG A 130 3.61 -5.66 -10.98
C ARG A 130 3.91 -6.73 -12.01
N GLU A 131 3.48 -7.96 -11.77
CA GLU A 131 3.65 -9.12 -12.63
C GLU A 131 2.67 -9.16 -13.80
N MET A 132 1.67 -8.28 -13.82
CA MET A 132 0.66 -8.25 -14.87
C MET A 132 1.24 -7.70 -16.19
N SER A 133 0.91 -8.37 -17.28
CA SER A 133 1.14 -7.85 -18.61
C SER A 133 0.15 -6.73 -18.97
N LEU A 134 0.47 -5.92 -19.97
CA LEU A 134 -0.48 -4.91 -20.47
C LEU A 134 -1.80 -5.52 -20.95
N ALA A 135 -1.76 -6.74 -21.53
CA ALA A 135 -2.96 -7.46 -21.94
C ALA A 135 -3.83 -7.86 -20.74
N ASP A 136 -3.21 -8.31 -19.64
CA ASP A 136 -3.92 -8.66 -18.41
C ASP A 136 -4.53 -7.41 -17.75
N ILE A 137 -3.82 -6.29 -17.75
CA ILE A 137 -4.33 -5.01 -17.23
C ILE A 137 -5.52 -4.53 -18.08
N ALA A 138 -5.43 -4.62 -19.41
CA ALA A 138 -6.53 -4.26 -20.31
C ALA A 138 -7.77 -5.13 -20.05
N ARG A 139 -7.57 -6.45 -19.88
CA ARG A 139 -8.65 -7.38 -19.53
C ARG A 139 -9.24 -7.07 -18.14
N LEU A 140 -8.39 -6.82 -17.15
CA LEU A 140 -8.83 -6.41 -15.82
C LEU A 140 -9.72 -5.17 -15.91
N ARG A 141 -9.31 -4.16 -16.71
CA ARG A 141 -10.11 -2.93 -16.90
C ARG A 141 -11.47 -3.22 -17.53
N GLN A 142 -11.53 -4.09 -18.53
CA GLN A 142 -12.78 -4.47 -19.21
C GLN A 142 -13.76 -5.17 -18.28
N ASP A 143 -13.25 -6.05 -17.41
CA ASP A 143 -14.05 -6.93 -16.53
C ASP A 143 -14.31 -6.34 -15.14
N ALA A 144 -13.63 -5.25 -14.76
CA ALA A 144 -13.81 -4.56 -13.49
C ALA A 144 -14.99 -3.57 -13.51
N PRO A 145 -15.54 -3.17 -12.34
CA PRO A 145 -16.54 -2.11 -12.26
C PRO A 145 -16.06 -0.83 -12.97
N PRO A 146 -16.96 -0.14 -13.72
CA PRO A 146 -16.57 1.01 -14.53
C PRO A 146 -16.07 2.21 -13.70
N ASP A 147 -16.58 2.35 -12.49
CA ASP A 147 -16.26 3.38 -11.50
C ASP A 147 -15.02 3.05 -10.64
N LEU A 148 -14.49 1.82 -10.73
CA LEU A 148 -13.24 1.45 -10.07
C LEU A 148 -12.05 1.91 -10.92
N GLU A 149 -11.19 2.75 -10.38
CA GLU A 149 -9.96 3.16 -11.05
C GLU A 149 -8.89 2.06 -11.00
N ILE A 150 -8.15 1.92 -12.10
CA ILE A 150 -7.05 0.96 -12.22
C ILE A 150 -5.75 1.74 -12.41
N GLU A 151 -4.82 1.50 -11.49
CA GLU A 151 -3.47 2.10 -11.51
C GLU A 151 -2.43 1.03 -11.81
N ALA A 152 -1.44 1.36 -12.63
CA ALA A 152 -0.33 0.47 -12.97
C ALA A 152 1.01 1.21 -12.92
N PHE A 153 2.09 0.51 -12.57
CA PHE A 153 3.43 1.07 -12.62
C PHE A 153 3.92 1.17 -14.06
N ALA A 154 4.19 2.39 -14.52
CA ALA A 154 4.81 2.63 -15.82
C ALA A 154 6.34 2.70 -15.73
N HIS A 155 6.88 3.22 -14.62
CA HIS A 155 8.32 3.34 -14.36
C HIS A 155 8.59 3.20 -12.86
N GLY A 156 9.75 2.66 -12.50
CA GLY A 156 10.20 2.54 -11.11
C GLY A 156 11.01 1.27 -10.87
N ALA A 157 11.54 1.13 -9.64
CA ALA A 157 12.26 -0.06 -9.24
C ALA A 157 11.33 -1.27 -9.20
N MET A 158 11.72 -2.34 -9.87
CA MET A 158 11.07 -3.65 -9.72
C MET A 158 11.28 -4.16 -8.30
N CYS A 159 10.23 -4.72 -7.71
CA CYS A 159 10.38 -5.44 -6.46
C CYS A 159 11.15 -6.73 -6.70
N MET A 160 12.11 -7.07 -5.83
CA MET A 160 12.86 -8.33 -5.94
C MET A 160 12.04 -9.56 -5.50
N ALA A 161 10.82 -9.36 -5.05
CA ALA A 161 9.87 -10.38 -4.66
C ALA A 161 8.54 -10.18 -5.40
N VAL A 162 7.68 -11.19 -5.39
CA VAL A 162 6.31 -11.14 -5.90
C VAL A 162 5.55 -10.00 -5.20
N SER A 163 4.64 -9.33 -5.92
CA SER A 163 3.75 -8.33 -5.32
C SER A 163 3.03 -8.96 -4.13
N GLY A 164 3.24 -8.40 -2.95
CA GLY A 164 2.78 -8.97 -1.69
C GLY A 164 3.70 -8.54 -0.53
N PRO A 165 3.47 -9.04 0.69
CA PRO A 165 4.32 -8.78 1.83
C PRO A 165 5.76 -9.25 1.57
N VAL A 166 6.73 -8.33 1.62
CA VAL A 166 8.14 -8.67 1.38
C VAL A 166 8.75 -9.16 2.69
N PRO A 167 9.26 -10.41 2.77
CA PRO A 167 9.77 -10.99 4.02
C PRO A 167 10.89 -10.16 4.69
N HIS A 168 11.69 -9.45 3.89
CA HIS A 168 12.79 -8.62 4.39
C HIS A 168 12.35 -7.43 5.26
N GLN A 169 11.12 -6.96 5.13
CA GLN A 169 10.63 -5.80 5.89
C GLN A 169 10.08 -6.21 7.25
N GLN A 170 9.70 -7.46 7.44
CA GLN A 170 9.29 -8.01 8.73
C GLN A 170 10.44 -8.02 9.76
N LEU A 171 11.69 -8.07 9.28
CA LEU A 171 12.87 -8.12 10.15
C LEU A 171 13.35 -6.74 10.61
N SER A 172 13.01 -5.66 9.90
CA SER A 172 13.53 -4.31 10.19
C SER A 172 12.70 -3.53 11.24
N HIS A 173 11.49 -3.97 11.56
CA HIS A 173 10.62 -3.32 12.54
C HIS A 173 10.65 -3.94 13.95
N ARG A 174 11.41 -5.04 14.16
CA ARG A 174 11.62 -5.61 15.50
C ARG A 174 12.84 -4.95 16.15
N PRO A 175 12.70 -4.39 17.36
CA PRO A 175 13.86 -4.04 18.16
C PRO A 175 14.68 -5.31 18.41
N LEU A 176 15.99 -5.21 18.23
CA LEU A 176 16.98 -6.30 18.26
C LEU A 176 17.01 -7.18 19.55
N GLY A 177 16.08 -6.99 20.48
CA GLY A 177 16.00 -7.72 21.74
C GLY A 177 15.03 -8.90 21.80
N GLN A 178 14.21 -9.15 20.77
CA GLN A 178 13.19 -10.21 20.80
C GLN A 178 13.18 -11.18 19.61
N ALA A 179 14.26 -11.27 18.85
CA ALA A 179 14.41 -12.28 17.83
C ALA A 179 14.66 -13.66 18.47
N ARG A 180 13.61 -14.34 18.93
CA ARG A 180 13.67 -15.81 19.01
C ARG A 180 13.79 -16.32 17.58
N ALA A 181 14.90 -16.99 17.29
CA ALA A 181 15.08 -17.72 16.05
C ALA A 181 13.91 -18.71 15.91
N ILE A 182 13.03 -18.47 14.97
CA ILE A 182 12.11 -19.51 14.48
C ILE A 182 13.03 -20.42 13.68
N GLY A 183 13.38 -21.56 14.30
CA GLY A 183 14.16 -22.60 13.64
C GLY A 183 13.44 -22.99 12.36
N THR A 184 14.11 -22.84 11.24
CA THR A 184 13.75 -23.47 9.98
C THR A 184 13.93 -24.96 10.19
N GLN A 185 12.89 -25.68 10.60
CA GLN A 185 12.87 -27.12 10.41
C GLN A 185 12.77 -27.38 8.91
N PRO A 186 13.74 -28.06 8.30
CA PRO A 186 13.57 -28.53 6.93
C PRO A 186 12.39 -29.51 6.93
N LEU A 187 11.41 -29.23 6.08
CA LEU A 187 10.34 -30.20 5.78
C LEU A 187 11.01 -31.48 5.25
N PRO A 188 10.74 -32.67 5.80
CA PRO A 188 11.22 -33.90 5.22
C PRO A 188 10.52 -34.09 3.87
N LEU A 189 11.25 -33.94 2.78
CA LEU A 189 10.85 -34.35 1.43
C LEU A 189 10.97 -35.88 1.35
N GLU A 190 10.02 -36.61 1.94
CA GLU A 190 9.81 -38.00 1.60
C GLU A 190 8.93 -38.07 0.35
N LEU A 191 9.57 -38.24 -0.80
CA LEU A 191 8.87 -38.66 -2.01
C LEU A 191 8.47 -40.13 -1.86
N PRO A 192 7.20 -40.48 -2.10
CA PRO A 192 6.80 -41.89 -2.06
C PRO A 192 7.53 -42.67 -3.17
N ALA A 193 8.18 -43.79 -2.76
CA ALA A 193 8.83 -44.70 -3.67
C ALA A 193 7.83 -45.24 -4.70
N ARG A 194 8.12 -45.08 -5.98
CA ARG A 194 7.36 -45.73 -7.06
C ARG A 194 7.64 -47.23 -7.00
N HIS A 195 6.65 -48.01 -6.64
CA HIS A 195 6.68 -49.46 -6.86
C HIS A 195 6.55 -49.74 -8.37
N ARG A 196 7.48 -50.55 -8.85
CA ARG A 196 7.45 -51.20 -10.18
C ARG A 196 6.42 -52.34 -10.21
#